data_a3dede0d0d692b473e8bc37146800141
#
_entry.id   a3dede0d0d692b473e8bc37146800141
#
_cell.length_a   1.000
_cell.length_b   1.000
_cell.length_c   1.000
_cell.angle_alpha   90.00
_cell.angle_beta   90.00
_cell.angle_gamma   90.00
#
_symmetry.space_group_name_H-M   'P 1'
#
loop_
_entity.id
_entity.type
_entity.pdbx_description
1 polymer ?
#
loop_
_entity_poly.entity_id
_entity_poly.type
_entity_poly.pdbx_seq_one_letter_code
_entity_poly.pdbx_strand_id
1 'polypeptide(L)'
;MIENQKPKTKNQKPLLRICVPVVEATVNRARGRYQRAARKGLWTEVRLDYLQEPAPDLTRLFRSLPGPVVATNRLAAEGGRWTGTEADRLDLLSQALNLGVTCLDLELAADPLFRREILARRGSTKLILSWHDFTGTPDTARLEAVLEEMLASEADIVKLVALAREPADNLRLLSLIPRAKAQGKDVIAFCMGPVGKWSRLAAPLLGSFLAFAPFSKTGASAPGQLTVNDLKRVWKILK
;
A
#
# COMPACT_ATOMS: atom_id res chain seq x y z
N MET A 1 45.15 0.45 -16.77
CA MET A 1 44.50 -0.66 -16.04
C MET A 1 43.26 -0.09 -15.38
N ILE A 2 42.08 -0.37 -15.90
CA ILE A 2 40.79 0.08 -15.35
C ILE A 2 40.29 -1.05 -14.49
N GLU A 3 40.34 -0.85 -13.18
CA GLU A 3 39.84 -1.80 -12.19
C GLU A 3 38.31 -1.87 -12.25
N ASN A 4 37.82 -3.01 -12.71
CA ASN A 4 36.40 -3.31 -12.86
C ASN A 4 35.79 -3.58 -11.45
N GLN A 5 35.32 -2.54 -10.75
CA GLN A 5 34.62 -2.71 -9.49
C GLN A 5 33.25 -3.36 -9.76
N LYS A 6 33.16 -4.66 -9.53
CA LYS A 6 31.89 -5.40 -9.49
C LYS A 6 31.01 -4.79 -8.38
N PRO A 7 29.72 -4.49 -8.65
CA PRO A 7 28.82 -4.01 -7.62
C PRO A 7 28.68 -5.09 -6.53
N LYS A 8 29.00 -4.76 -5.30
CA LYS A 8 28.76 -5.61 -4.12
C LYS A 8 27.27 -5.69 -3.88
N THR A 9 26.56 -6.61 -4.51
CA THR A 9 25.21 -7.00 -4.11
C THR A 9 25.30 -7.71 -2.76
N LYS A 10 25.15 -6.96 -1.67
CA LYS A 10 24.87 -7.56 -0.37
C LYS A 10 23.53 -8.28 -0.51
N ASN A 11 23.54 -9.61 -0.42
CA ASN A 11 22.35 -10.47 -0.26
C ASN A 11 21.65 -10.11 1.09
N GLN A 12 21.00 -8.96 1.16
CA GLN A 12 20.13 -8.64 2.28
C GLN A 12 18.83 -9.43 2.07
N LYS A 13 18.53 -10.33 3.03
CA LYS A 13 17.22 -11.02 3.03
C LYS A 13 16.10 -9.99 2.93
N PRO A 14 15.10 -10.21 2.08
CA PRO A 14 14.01 -9.26 1.92
C PRO A 14 13.32 -8.99 3.27
N LEU A 15 13.13 -7.73 3.60
CA LEU A 15 12.46 -7.33 4.82
C LEU A 15 10.94 -7.51 4.64
N LEU A 16 10.41 -8.59 5.21
CA LEU A 16 8.99 -8.95 5.09
C LEU A 16 8.14 -8.10 6.05
N ARG A 17 7.57 -7.00 5.54
CA ARG A 17 6.70 -6.10 6.30
C ARG A 17 5.24 -6.46 6.05
N ILE A 18 4.52 -6.86 7.10
CA ILE A 18 3.08 -7.12 7.03
C ILE A 18 2.33 -5.87 7.45
N CYS A 19 1.40 -5.42 6.61
CA CYS A 19 0.49 -4.31 6.85
C CYS A 19 -0.93 -4.82 7.10
N VAL A 20 -1.50 -4.47 8.24
CA VAL A 20 -2.86 -4.86 8.63
C VAL A 20 -3.83 -3.77 8.19
N PRO A 21 -4.79 -4.07 7.30
CA PRO A 21 -5.84 -3.12 6.97
C PRO A 21 -6.81 -2.97 8.16
N VAL A 22 -7.15 -1.73 8.48
CA VAL A 22 -8.13 -1.35 9.50
C VAL A 22 -9.33 -0.73 8.79
N VAL A 23 -10.42 -1.50 8.75
CA VAL A 23 -11.67 -1.22 8.05
C VAL A 23 -12.82 -1.07 9.06
N GLU A 24 -12.68 -0.15 9.97
CA GLU A 24 -13.61 0.06 11.09
C GLU A 24 -14.47 1.32 10.88
N ALA A 25 -15.72 1.27 11.34
CA ALA A 25 -16.69 2.34 11.16
C ALA A 25 -16.47 3.54 12.11
N THR A 26 -15.72 3.37 13.21
CA THR A 26 -15.51 4.44 14.18
C THR A 26 -14.04 4.61 14.53
N VAL A 27 -13.65 5.85 14.84
CA VAL A 27 -12.30 6.23 15.28
C VAL A 27 -11.83 5.38 16.46
N ASN A 28 -12.69 5.12 17.45
CA ASN A 28 -12.33 4.33 18.62
C ASN A 28 -11.96 2.90 18.26
N ARG A 29 -12.73 2.25 17.38
CA ARG A 29 -12.46 0.87 16.93
C ARG A 29 -11.23 0.84 16.04
N ALA A 30 -11.11 1.79 15.12
CA ALA A 30 -9.94 1.92 14.25
C ALA A 30 -8.65 2.07 15.07
N ARG A 31 -8.66 2.97 16.08
CA ARG A 31 -7.53 3.15 17.00
C ARG A 31 -7.19 1.87 17.77
N GLY A 32 -8.18 1.15 18.29
CA GLY A 32 -7.96 -0.10 18.99
C GLY A 32 -7.29 -1.17 18.12
N ARG A 33 -7.71 -1.27 16.85
CA ARG A 33 -7.10 -2.17 15.86
C ARG A 33 -5.67 -1.75 15.51
N TYR A 34 -5.45 -0.45 15.30
CA TYR A 34 -4.12 0.11 15.04
C TYR A 34 -3.15 -0.22 16.19
N GLN A 35 -3.54 0.08 17.43
CA GLN A 35 -2.73 -0.26 18.63
C GLN A 35 -2.44 -1.77 18.73
N ARG A 36 -3.42 -2.61 18.41
CA ARG A 36 -3.22 -4.08 18.39
C ARG A 36 -2.18 -4.50 17.36
N ALA A 37 -2.17 -3.92 16.17
CA ALA A 37 -1.18 -4.21 15.13
C ALA A 37 0.21 -3.73 15.56
N ALA A 38 0.31 -2.52 16.09
CA ALA A 38 1.55 -1.92 16.56
C ALA A 38 2.22 -2.75 17.68
N ARG A 39 1.45 -3.23 18.68
CA ARG A 39 1.97 -4.13 19.71
C ARG A 39 2.52 -5.46 19.20
N LYS A 40 2.18 -5.84 17.96
CA LYS A 40 2.72 -7.03 17.28
C LYS A 40 3.87 -6.71 16.31
N GLY A 41 4.35 -5.46 16.31
CA GLY A 41 5.39 -4.99 15.39
C GLY A 41 4.95 -4.97 13.92
N LEU A 42 3.64 -4.82 13.66
CA LEU A 42 3.08 -4.83 12.31
C LEU A 42 2.80 -3.40 11.84
N TRP A 43 2.89 -3.18 10.53
CA TRP A 43 2.38 -1.99 9.88
C TRP A 43 0.85 -1.99 9.90
N THR A 44 0.27 -0.81 9.79
CA THR A 44 -1.19 -0.65 9.74
C THR A 44 -1.56 0.25 8.56
N GLU A 45 -2.56 -0.14 7.78
CA GLU A 45 -3.24 0.76 6.85
C GLU A 45 -4.58 1.16 7.48
N VAL A 46 -4.75 2.43 7.83
CA VAL A 46 -6.03 2.95 8.32
C VAL A 46 -6.83 3.45 7.13
N ARG A 47 -7.97 2.82 6.88
CA ARG A 47 -8.91 3.12 5.80
C ARG A 47 -9.91 4.17 6.29
N LEU A 48 -9.63 5.45 6.01
CA LEU A 48 -10.46 6.58 6.39
C LEU A 48 -11.83 6.53 5.71
N ASP A 49 -11.89 6.00 4.50
CA ASP A 49 -13.12 5.80 3.73
C ASP A 49 -14.12 4.80 4.34
N TYR A 50 -13.74 4.08 5.38
CA TYR A 50 -14.63 3.20 6.15
C TYR A 50 -15.23 3.89 7.38
N LEU A 51 -14.68 5.03 7.82
CA LEU A 51 -15.22 5.79 8.94
C LEU A 51 -16.59 6.36 8.57
N GLN A 52 -17.57 6.16 9.45
CA GLN A 52 -18.95 6.62 9.26
C GLN A 52 -19.28 7.86 10.11
N GLU A 53 -18.30 8.35 10.84
CA GLU A 53 -18.41 9.59 11.62
C GLU A 53 -18.34 10.79 10.67
N PRO A 54 -19.30 11.72 10.69
CA PRO A 54 -19.32 12.88 9.77
C PRO A 54 -18.07 13.76 9.87
N ALA A 55 -17.48 13.85 11.06
CA ALA A 55 -16.25 14.57 11.35
C ALA A 55 -15.34 13.69 12.22
N PRO A 56 -14.59 12.75 11.63
CA PRO A 56 -13.78 11.83 12.40
C PRO A 56 -12.62 12.55 13.10
N ASP A 57 -12.47 12.33 14.41
CA ASP A 57 -11.35 12.87 15.19
C ASP A 57 -10.03 12.14 14.85
N LEU A 58 -9.37 12.60 13.78
CA LEU A 58 -8.09 12.05 13.33
C LEU A 58 -6.96 12.31 14.34
N THR A 59 -7.04 13.38 15.14
CA THR A 59 -6.08 13.63 16.22
C THR A 59 -6.13 12.51 17.24
N ARG A 60 -7.33 12.10 17.64
CA ARG A 60 -7.50 10.94 18.52
C ARG A 60 -7.04 9.64 17.87
N LEU A 61 -7.35 9.44 16.58
CA LEU A 61 -7.00 8.24 15.83
C LEU A 61 -5.49 8.04 15.76
N PHE A 62 -4.73 9.07 15.42
CA PHE A 62 -3.28 9.01 15.19
C PHE A 62 -2.45 9.48 16.40
N ARG A 63 -3.07 9.80 17.54
CA ARG A 63 -2.35 10.21 18.75
C ARG A 63 -1.23 9.21 19.11
N SER A 64 -0.03 9.75 19.29
CA SER A 64 1.18 9.03 19.71
C SER A 64 1.69 7.97 18.71
N LEU A 65 1.10 7.87 17.51
CA LEU A 65 1.54 6.97 16.44
C LEU A 65 2.18 5.66 16.98
N PRO A 66 1.40 4.72 17.54
CA PRO A 66 1.95 3.58 18.30
C PRO A 66 2.82 2.64 17.45
N GLY A 67 2.81 2.81 16.12
CA GLY A 67 3.61 2.05 15.16
C GLY A 67 3.51 2.65 13.76
N PRO A 68 4.19 2.07 12.76
CA PRO A 68 4.15 2.58 11.39
C PRO A 68 2.74 2.44 10.79
N VAL A 69 2.26 3.54 10.19
CA VAL A 69 0.89 3.64 9.68
C VAL A 69 0.85 4.26 8.28
N VAL A 70 -0.01 3.68 7.45
CA VAL A 70 -0.44 4.26 6.17
C VAL A 70 -1.85 4.83 6.37
N ALA A 71 -2.05 6.11 6.09
CA ALA A 71 -3.39 6.70 6.01
C ALA A 71 -3.87 6.63 4.55
N THR A 72 -5.04 6.03 4.35
CA THR A 72 -5.65 5.83 3.03
C THR A 72 -7.10 6.30 3.08
N ASN A 73 -7.50 7.19 2.16
CA ASN A 73 -8.89 7.54 1.92
C ASN A 73 -9.25 7.20 0.48
N ARG A 74 -9.59 5.92 0.23
CA ARG A 74 -9.69 5.34 -1.11
C ARG A 74 -10.95 5.79 -1.85
N LEU A 75 -10.77 6.23 -3.11
CA LEU A 75 -11.84 6.51 -4.06
C LEU A 75 -12.72 5.29 -4.31
N ALA A 76 -14.02 5.49 -4.45
CA ALA A 76 -14.96 4.42 -4.80
C ALA A 76 -14.61 3.75 -6.14
N ALA A 77 -14.15 4.52 -7.13
CA ALA A 77 -13.69 4.01 -8.43
C ALA A 77 -12.50 3.02 -8.32
N GLU A 78 -11.70 3.14 -7.25
CA GLU A 78 -10.58 2.24 -6.95
C GLU A 78 -10.88 1.30 -5.77
N GLY A 79 -12.15 0.91 -5.59
CA GLY A 79 -12.59 -0.08 -4.60
C GLY A 79 -12.66 0.46 -3.17
N GLY A 80 -12.74 1.78 -3.00
CA GLY A 80 -12.99 2.45 -1.73
C GLY A 80 -14.47 2.55 -1.38
N ARG A 81 -14.73 3.22 -0.26
CA ARG A 81 -16.09 3.51 0.25
C ARG A 81 -16.35 5.00 0.44
N TRP A 82 -15.45 5.85 -0.02
CA TRP A 82 -15.66 7.29 0.08
C TRP A 82 -16.85 7.74 -0.77
N THR A 83 -17.79 8.45 -0.14
CA THR A 83 -19.02 8.99 -0.77
C THR A 83 -19.12 10.50 -0.70
N GLY A 84 -18.20 11.18 0.00
CA GLY A 84 -18.11 12.63 0.09
C GLY A 84 -17.51 13.26 -1.18
N THR A 85 -17.33 14.58 -1.14
CA THR A 85 -16.66 15.31 -2.23
C THR A 85 -15.16 14.94 -2.30
N GLU A 86 -14.54 15.20 -3.45
CA GLU A 86 -13.09 15.04 -3.59
C GLU A 86 -12.34 16.01 -2.66
N ALA A 87 -12.84 17.24 -2.49
CA ALA A 87 -12.24 18.22 -1.59
C ALA A 87 -12.22 17.71 -0.14
N ASP A 88 -13.32 17.15 0.36
CA ASP A 88 -13.37 16.60 1.72
C ASP A 88 -12.45 15.37 1.87
N ARG A 89 -12.35 14.55 0.81
CA ARG A 89 -11.44 13.40 0.77
C ARG A 89 -10.00 13.84 0.95
N LEU A 90 -9.59 14.83 0.18
CA LEU A 90 -8.24 15.37 0.19
C LEU A 90 -7.92 16.12 1.48
N ASP A 91 -8.92 16.80 2.07
CA ASP A 91 -8.77 17.45 3.37
C ASP A 91 -8.47 16.45 4.49
N LEU A 92 -9.17 15.32 4.55
CA LEU A 92 -8.87 14.24 5.51
C LEU A 92 -7.45 13.68 5.33
N LEU A 93 -6.97 13.55 4.09
CA LEU A 93 -5.59 13.14 3.83
C LEU A 93 -4.59 14.21 4.28
N SER A 94 -4.88 15.51 4.06
CA SER A 94 -4.07 16.63 4.56
C SER A 94 -4.01 16.67 6.08
N GLN A 95 -5.13 16.41 6.76
CA GLN A 95 -5.15 16.31 8.23
C GLN A 95 -4.28 15.14 8.72
N ALA A 96 -4.37 13.97 8.09
CA ALA A 96 -3.51 12.82 8.42
C ALA A 96 -2.02 13.14 8.21
N LEU A 97 -1.68 13.85 7.12
CA LEU A 97 -0.33 14.33 6.85
C LEU A 97 0.19 15.22 7.99
N ASN A 98 -0.59 16.21 8.41
CA ASN A 98 -0.25 17.15 9.47
C ASN A 98 -0.05 16.45 10.85
N LEU A 99 -0.67 15.28 11.04
CA LEU A 99 -0.50 14.44 12.21
C LEU A 99 0.73 13.52 12.14
N GLY A 100 1.52 13.60 11.07
CA GLY A 100 2.79 12.92 10.92
C GLY A 100 2.70 11.42 10.70
N VAL A 101 1.66 10.93 10.00
CA VAL A 101 1.55 9.50 9.64
C VAL A 101 2.80 9.03 8.87
N THR A 102 3.15 7.76 8.99
CA THR A 102 4.36 7.22 8.36
C THR A 102 4.30 7.26 6.84
N CYS A 103 3.14 6.92 6.28
CA CYS A 103 2.86 7.01 4.85
C CYS A 103 1.46 7.56 4.60
N LEU A 104 1.31 8.27 3.49
CA LEU A 104 0.03 8.68 2.92
C LEU A 104 -0.17 7.95 1.59
N ASP A 105 -1.32 7.31 1.39
CA ASP A 105 -1.67 6.66 0.12
C ASP A 105 -2.59 7.60 -0.68
N LEU A 106 -2.15 7.98 -1.87
CA LEU A 106 -2.86 8.83 -2.80
C LEU A 106 -2.93 8.15 -4.17
N GLU A 107 -4.08 8.22 -4.82
CA GLU A 107 -4.27 7.63 -6.15
C GLU A 107 -3.50 8.40 -7.23
N LEU A 108 -3.04 7.68 -8.25
CA LEU A 108 -2.43 8.26 -9.45
C LEU A 108 -3.39 9.23 -10.15
N ALA A 109 -4.69 8.92 -10.11
CA ALA A 109 -5.76 9.73 -10.68
C ALA A 109 -6.10 11.01 -9.89
N ALA A 110 -5.54 11.20 -8.68
CA ALA A 110 -5.75 12.41 -7.90
C ALA A 110 -5.14 13.64 -8.59
N ASP A 111 -5.72 14.81 -8.28
CA ASP A 111 -5.28 16.09 -8.86
C ASP A 111 -3.73 16.25 -8.72
N PRO A 112 -3.03 16.47 -9.83
CA PRO A 112 -1.59 16.71 -9.82
C PRO A 112 -1.16 17.92 -8.97
N LEU A 113 -2.01 18.94 -8.81
CA LEU A 113 -1.73 20.09 -7.96
C LEU A 113 -1.73 19.69 -6.49
N PHE A 114 -2.74 18.93 -6.05
CA PHE A 114 -2.80 18.40 -4.71
C PHE A 114 -1.62 17.46 -4.41
N ARG A 115 -1.26 16.60 -5.36
CA ARG A 115 -0.09 15.74 -5.20
C ARG A 115 1.19 16.54 -4.98
N ARG A 116 1.40 17.64 -5.73
CA ARG A 116 2.54 18.55 -5.53
C ARG A 116 2.50 19.24 -4.17
N GLU A 117 1.33 19.66 -3.72
CA GLU A 117 1.15 20.25 -2.39
C GLU A 117 1.55 19.26 -1.28
N ILE A 118 1.07 18.02 -1.35
CA ILE A 118 1.45 16.95 -0.41
C ILE A 118 2.97 16.73 -0.41
N LEU A 119 3.59 16.63 -1.58
CA LEU A 119 5.04 16.45 -1.70
C LEU A 119 5.83 17.59 -1.06
N ALA A 120 5.38 18.84 -1.22
CA ALA A 120 6.03 20.02 -0.63
C ALA A 120 5.92 20.07 0.90
N ARG A 121 4.82 19.54 1.47
CA ARG A 121 4.50 19.65 2.91
C ARG A 121 4.77 18.38 3.71
N ARG A 122 5.07 17.26 3.07
CA ARG A 122 5.06 15.92 3.70
C ARG A 122 6.09 15.72 4.83
N GLY A 123 7.12 16.53 4.93
CA GLY A 123 8.19 16.35 5.92
C GLY A 123 8.79 14.94 5.82
N SER A 124 8.70 14.16 6.90
CA SER A 124 9.16 12.76 6.95
C SER A 124 8.13 11.74 6.48
N THR A 125 6.88 12.13 6.22
CA THR A 125 5.83 11.25 5.71
C THR A 125 6.16 10.81 4.28
N LYS A 126 6.11 9.51 4.01
CA LYS A 126 6.32 8.96 2.65
C LYS A 126 5.02 8.98 1.87
N LEU A 127 5.10 9.39 0.60
CA LEU A 127 3.96 9.29 -0.32
C LEU A 127 3.97 7.92 -1.03
N ILE A 128 2.88 7.19 -0.89
CA ILE A 128 2.54 6.03 -1.73
C ILE A 128 1.63 6.54 -2.85
N LEU A 129 2.11 6.50 -4.07
CA LEU A 129 1.27 6.74 -5.25
C LEU A 129 0.69 5.41 -5.69
N SER A 130 -0.64 5.30 -5.73
CA SER A 130 -1.32 4.03 -5.96
C SER A 130 -2.21 4.04 -7.20
N TRP A 131 -2.31 2.88 -7.83
CA TRP A 131 -3.19 2.61 -8.94
C TRP A 131 -3.82 1.22 -8.77
N HIS A 132 -5.15 1.13 -8.96
CA HIS A 132 -5.90 -0.12 -8.80
C HIS A 132 -6.81 -0.35 -10.00
N ASP A 133 -6.77 -1.57 -10.56
CA ASP A 133 -7.70 -2.01 -11.59
C ASP A 133 -8.53 -3.21 -11.09
N PHE A 134 -9.81 -2.98 -10.87
CA PHE A 134 -10.77 -3.99 -10.42
C PHE A 134 -11.41 -4.75 -11.58
N THR A 135 -11.18 -4.32 -12.83
CA THR A 135 -11.78 -4.92 -14.03
C THR A 135 -10.94 -6.08 -14.57
N GLY A 136 -9.63 -6.07 -14.32
CA GLY A 136 -8.70 -7.10 -14.80
C GLY A 136 -7.25 -6.71 -14.59
N THR A 137 -6.36 -7.51 -15.15
CA THR A 137 -4.93 -7.16 -15.24
C THR A 137 -4.64 -6.79 -16.69
N PRO A 138 -4.25 -5.53 -16.97
CA PRO A 138 -3.89 -5.11 -18.31
C PRO A 138 -2.72 -5.89 -18.90
N ASP A 139 -2.49 -5.73 -20.18
CA ASP A 139 -1.30 -6.25 -20.84
C ASP A 139 -0.01 -5.61 -20.30
N THR A 140 1.12 -6.20 -20.64
CA THR A 140 2.43 -5.77 -20.17
C THR A 140 2.74 -4.33 -20.57
N ALA A 141 2.41 -3.92 -21.80
CA ALA A 141 2.69 -2.58 -22.29
C ALA A 141 1.96 -1.49 -21.48
N ARG A 142 0.67 -1.72 -21.18
CA ARG A 142 -0.11 -0.79 -20.35
C ARG A 142 0.39 -0.75 -18.91
N LEU A 143 0.73 -1.89 -18.32
CA LEU A 143 1.29 -1.95 -16.96
C LEU A 143 2.63 -1.23 -16.87
N GLU A 144 3.49 -1.37 -17.86
CA GLU A 144 4.76 -0.68 -17.96
C GLU A 144 4.56 0.84 -18.08
N ALA A 145 3.62 1.28 -18.93
CA ALA A 145 3.30 2.69 -19.08
C ALA A 145 2.81 3.32 -17.75
N VAL A 146 1.94 2.62 -17.00
CA VAL A 146 1.50 3.07 -15.67
C VAL A 146 2.68 3.13 -14.68
N LEU A 147 3.54 2.11 -14.69
CA LEU A 147 4.73 2.10 -13.84
C LEU A 147 5.65 3.28 -14.16
N GLU A 148 5.96 3.54 -15.43
CA GLU A 148 6.84 4.64 -15.82
C GLU A 148 6.25 6.01 -15.43
N GLU A 149 4.93 6.21 -15.61
CA GLU A 149 4.24 7.41 -15.11
C GLU A 149 4.43 7.61 -13.61
N MET A 150 4.28 6.51 -12.83
CA MET A 150 4.45 6.55 -11.38
C MET A 150 5.91 6.76 -10.97
N LEU A 151 6.86 6.17 -11.70
CA LEU A 151 8.30 6.31 -11.43
C LEU A 151 8.80 7.74 -11.75
N ALA A 152 8.21 8.39 -12.74
CA ALA A 152 8.48 9.80 -13.06
C ALA A 152 7.95 10.76 -12.00
N SER A 153 7.07 10.30 -11.10
CA SER A 153 6.60 11.09 -9.97
C SER A 153 7.66 11.13 -8.86
N GLU A 154 7.56 12.13 -7.99
CA GLU A 154 8.42 12.25 -6.79
C GLU A 154 7.92 11.40 -5.61
N ALA A 155 6.97 10.49 -5.84
CA ALA A 155 6.48 9.57 -4.81
C ALA A 155 7.60 8.64 -4.32
N ASP A 156 7.58 8.31 -3.03
CA ASP A 156 8.59 7.43 -2.42
C ASP A 156 8.33 5.96 -2.74
N ILE A 157 7.06 5.61 -2.85
CA ILE A 157 6.59 4.24 -3.06
C ILE A 157 5.54 4.25 -4.16
N VAL A 158 5.68 3.37 -5.14
CA VAL A 158 4.66 3.15 -6.17
C VAL A 158 3.87 1.88 -5.85
N LYS A 159 2.52 1.91 -6.01
CA LYS A 159 1.65 0.79 -5.66
C LYS A 159 0.73 0.44 -6.83
N LEU A 160 0.92 -0.74 -7.42
CA LEU A 160 0.13 -1.25 -8.53
C LEU A 160 -0.62 -2.52 -8.11
N VAL A 161 -1.93 -2.48 -8.22
CA VAL A 161 -2.80 -3.60 -7.83
C VAL A 161 -3.86 -3.82 -8.90
N ALA A 162 -3.99 -5.06 -9.41
CA ALA A 162 -4.98 -5.39 -10.44
C ALA A 162 -5.70 -6.72 -10.11
N LEU A 163 -6.88 -6.93 -10.69
CA LEU A 163 -7.63 -8.17 -10.54
C LEU A 163 -7.03 -9.26 -11.44
N ALA A 164 -6.58 -10.37 -10.85
CA ALA A 164 -6.18 -11.52 -11.66
C ALA A 164 -7.38 -12.33 -12.11
N ARG A 165 -7.49 -12.58 -13.41
CA ARG A 165 -8.45 -13.48 -14.05
C ARG A 165 -7.82 -14.83 -14.41
N GLU A 166 -6.51 -14.83 -14.66
CA GLU A 166 -5.71 -16.01 -15.00
C GLU A 166 -4.36 -16.01 -14.23
N PRO A 167 -3.69 -17.17 -14.10
CA PRO A 167 -2.39 -17.26 -13.39
C PRO A 167 -1.30 -16.34 -13.97
N ALA A 168 -1.27 -16.14 -15.28
CA ALA A 168 -0.30 -15.30 -15.96
C ALA A 168 -0.36 -13.82 -15.53
N ASP A 169 -1.54 -13.33 -15.11
CA ASP A 169 -1.73 -11.98 -14.59
C ASP A 169 -0.81 -11.65 -13.43
N ASN A 170 -0.63 -12.64 -12.54
CA ASN A 170 0.26 -12.46 -11.40
C ASN A 170 1.72 -12.27 -11.83
N LEU A 171 2.16 -12.98 -12.86
CA LEU A 171 3.52 -12.85 -13.39
C LEU A 171 3.73 -11.46 -13.98
N ARG A 172 2.73 -10.93 -14.71
CA ARG A 172 2.77 -9.57 -15.25
C ARG A 172 2.97 -8.52 -14.15
N LEU A 173 2.17 -8.56 -13.07
CA LEU A 173 2.31 -7.63 -11.95
C LEU A 173 3.63 -7.83 -11.20
N LEU A 174 4.00 -9.06 -10.89
CA LEU A 174 5.21 -9.35 -10.14
C LEU A 174 6.49 -8.93 -10.88
N SER A 175 6.51 -8.97 -12.23
CA SER A 175 7.64 -8.53 -13.03
C SER A 175 7.97 -7.03 -12.89
N LEU A 176 7.01 -6.22 -12.45
CA LEU A 176 7.21 -4.79 -12.20
C LEU A 176 8.09 -4.53 -10.97
N ILE A 177 8.13 -5.47 -10.01
CA ILE A 177 8.89 -5.28 -8.76
C ILE A 177 10.41 -5.10 -9.03
N PRO A 178 11.11 -6.02 -9.71
CA PRO A 178 12.53 -5.85 -10.00
C PRO A 178 12.81 -4.62 -10.87
N ARG A 179 11.89 -4.23 -11.76
CA ARG A 179 12.03 -3.03 -12.61
C ARG A 179 12.03 -1.74 -11.78
N ALA A 180 11.04 -1.57 -10.91
CA ALA A 180 10.98 -0.41 -10.00
C ALA A 180 12.19 -0.37 -9.05
N LYS A 181 12.60 -1.54 -8.51
CA LYS A 181 13.78 -1.64 -7.64
C LYS A 181 15.07 -1.29 -8.36
N ALA A 182 15.23 -1.62 -9.63
CA ALA A 182 16.40 -1.24 -10.43
C ALA A 182 16.52 0.29 -10.61
N GLN A 183 15.41 1.01 -10.53
CA GLN A 183 15.37 2.49 -10.54
C GLN A 183 15.41 3.11 -9.12
N GLY A 184 15.73 2.31 -8.09
CA GLY A 184 15.87 2.76 -6.70
C GLY A 184 14.55 3.08 -5.99
N LYS A 185 13.39 2.76 -6.58
CA LYS A 185 12.08 3.03 -5.99
C LYS A 185 11.59 1.86 -5.11
N ASP A 186 10.94 2.20 -4.01
CA ASP A 186 10.14 1.23 -3.29
C ASP A 186 8.83 0.96 -4.05
N VAL A 187 8.39 -0.30 -4.06
CA VAL A 187 7.25 -0.74 -4.86
C VAL A 187 6.36 -1.70 -4.08
N ILE A 188 5.06 -1.61 -4.32
CA ILE A 188 4.05 -2.57 -3.89
C ILE A 188 3.34 -3.03 -5.15
N ALA A 189 3.45 -4.32 -5.51
CA ALA A 189 2.76 -4.86 -6.69
C ALA A 189 2.27 -6.27 -6.42
N PHE A 190 0.97 -6.52 -6.63
CA PHE A 190 0.34 -7.82 -6.49
C PHE A 190 -1.06 -7.82 -7.13
N CYS A 191 -1.62 -9.01 -7.35
CA CYS A 191 -2.97 -9.15 -7.83
C CYS A 191 -4.01 -9.37 -6.72
N MET A 192 -5.25 -8.97 -7.02
CA MET A 192 -6.45 -9.24 -6.23
C MET A 192 -7.19 -10.49 -6.76
N GLY A 193 -8.22 -10.89 -6.02
CA GLY A 193 -9.10 -12.01 -6.37
C GLY A 193 -8.55 -13.38 -5.97
N PRO A 194 -9.34 -14.44 -6.19
CA PRO A 194 -8.95 -15.81 -5.83
C PRO A 194 -7.68 -16.28 -6.54
N VAL A 195 -7.55 -15.95 -7.83
CA VAL A 195 -6.40 -16.29 -8.66
C VAL A 195 -5.15 -15.47 -8.27
N GLY A 196 -5.36 -14.25 -7.74
CA GLY A 196 -4.29 -13.33 -7.31
C GLY A 196 -3.60 -13.69 -5.98
N LYS A 197 -4.12 -14.66 -5.22
CA LYS A 197 -3.64 -14.97 -3.85
C LYS A 197 -2.14 -15.23 -3.76
N TRP A 198 -1.58 -15.98 -4.70
CA TRP A 198 -0.18 -16.38 -4.62
C TRP A 198 0.79 -15.21 -4.89
N SER A 199 0.39 -14.21 -5.70
CA SER A 199 1.21 -13.02 -5.88
C SER A 199 1.40 -12.24 -4.58
N ARG A 200 0.42 -12.26 -3.68
CA ARG A 200 0.53 -11.64 -2.34
C ARG A 200 1.57 -12.33 -1.44
N LEU A 201 1.82 -13.62 -1.68
CA LEU A 201 2.89 -14.38 -1.02
C LEU A 201 4.26 -14.08 -1.65
N ALA A 202 4.30 -14.05 -2.98
CA ALA A 202 5.53 -13.93 -3.75
C ALA A 202 6.09 -12.48 -3.78
N ALA A 203 5.21 -11.48 -3.87
CA ALA A 203 5.62 -10.08 -4.00
C ALA A 203 6.63 -9.62 -2.94
N PRO A 204 6.46 -9.88 -1.63
CA PRO A 204 7.44 -9.49 -0.63
C PRO A 204 8.78 -10.24 -0.75
N LEU A 205 8.77 -11.47 -1.27
CA LEU A 205 10.00 -12.24 -1.54
C LEU A 205 10.80 -11.65 -2.70
N LEU A 206 10.10 -10.97 -3.64
CA LEU A 206 10.71 -10.23 -4.74
C LEU A 206 11.10 -8.79 -4.36
N GLY A 207 10.80 -8.35 -3.13
CA GLY A 207 11.18 -7.03 -2.64
C GLY A 207 10.05 -6.00 -2.59
N SER A 208 8.77 -6.41 -2.70
CA SER A 208 7.62 -5.53 -2.46
C SER A 208 7.68 -4.95 -1.04
N PHE A 209 7.40 -3.65 -0.92
CA PHE A 209 7.58 -2.89 0.31
C PHE A 209 6.65 -3.35 1.44
N LEU A 210 5.38 -3.65 1.15
CA LEU A 210 4.37 -4.13 2.10
C LEU A 210 3.61 -5.33 1.56
N ALA A 211 3.20 -6.23 2.48
CA ALA A 211 2.23 -7.29 2.25
C ALA A 211 0.97 -7.02 3.08
N PHE A 212 -0.18 -6.88 2.45
CA PHE A 212 -1.45 -6.57 3.12
C PHE A 212 -2.14 -7.85 3.60
N ALA A 213 -2.35 -7.96 4.92
CA ALA A 213 -2.94 -9.13 5.54
C ALA A 213 -3.80 -8.76 6.76
N PRO A 214 -5.09 -9.07 6.79
CA PRO A 214 -5.94 -8.87 7.96
C PRO A 214 -5.61 -9.86 9.07
N PHE A 215 -6.01 -9.56 10.31
CA PHE A 215 -5.92 -10.53 11.41
C PHE A 215 -6.85 -11.73 11.24
N SER A 216 -8.01 -11.53 10.61
CA SER A 216 -9.01 -12.56 10.30
C SER A 216 -9.62 -12.31 8.94
N LYS A 217 -10.25 -13.33 8.34
CA LYS A 217 -10.90 -13.20 7.02
C LYS A 217 -12.00 -12.14 7.01
N THR A 218 -12.70 -11.92 8.12
CA THR A 218 -13.74 -10.88 8.26
C THR A 218 -13.20 -9.44 8.27
N GLY A 219 -11.91 -9.25 8.49
CA GLY A 219 -11.24 -7.94 8.44
C GLY A 219 -10.54 -7.65 7.12
N ALA A 220 -10.83 -8.41 6.07
CA ALA A 220 -10.24 -8.20 4.75
C ALA A 220 -10.77 -6.92 4.10
N SER A 221 -9.88 -6.11 3.54
CA SER A 221 -10.20 -4.90 2.78
C SER A 221 -10.29 -5.12 1.27
N ALA A 222 -9.87 -6.30 0.80
CA ALA A 222 -9.89 -6.66 -0.62
C ALA A 222 -10.01 -8.18 -0.81
N PRO A 223 -10.58 -8.64 -1.95
CA PRO A 223 -10.67 -10.07 -2.27
C PRO A 223 -9.30 -10.75 -2.34
N GLY A 224 -9.23 -12.00 -1.88
CA GLY A 224 -8.03 -12.82 -1.97
C GLY A 224 -6.96 -12.54 -0.90
N GLN A 225 -7.22 -11.68 0.10
CA GLN A 225 -6.28 -11.49 1.20
C GLN A 225 -6.10 -12.76 2.03
N LEU A 226 -4.83 -13.07 2.34
CA LEU A 226 -4.43 -14.08 3.32
C LEU A 226 -4.31 -13.41 4.68
N THR A 227 -4.53 -14.17 5.77
CA THR A 227 -4.36 -13.61 7.11
C THR A 227 -2.89 -13.44 7.48
N VAL A 228 -2.60 -12.61 8.50
CA VAL A 228 -1.24 -12.46 9.08
C VAL A 228 -0.62 -13.82 9.40
N ASN A 229 -1.42 -14.73 9.96
CA ASN A 229 -0.93 -16.06 10.34
C ASN A 229 -0.63 -16.93 9.11
N ASP A 230 -1.46 -16.86 8.05
CA ASP A 230 -1.22 -17.58 6.80
C ASP A 230 0.10 -17.13 6.16
N LEU A 231 0.31 -15.80 6.04
CA LEU A 231 1.56 -15.25 5.50
C LEU A 231 2.77 -15.70 6.30
N LYS A 232 2.72 -15.56 7.63
CA LYS A 232 3.84 -15.97 8.51
C LYS A 232 4.14 -17.45 8.38
N ARG A 233 3.10 -18.31 8.29
CA ARG A 233 3.27 -19.76 8.15
C ARG A 233 3.96 -20.12 6.84
N VAL A 234 3.50 -19.58 5.72
CA VAL A 234 4.08 -19.88 4.39
C VAL A 234 5.52 -19.34 4.32
N TRP A 235 5.77 -18.11 4.74
CA TRP A 235 7.11 -17.54 4.69
C TRP A 235 8.12 -18.24 5.63
N LYS A 236 7.63 -18.89 6.70
CA LYS A 236 8.49 -19.74 7.52
C LYS A 236 8.98 -20.99 6.79
N ILE A 237 8.16 -21.51 5.85
CA ILE A 237 8.52 -22.67 5.01
C ILE A 237 9.48 -22.26 3.88
N LEU A 238 9.31 -21.04 3.33
CA LEU A 238 10.08 -20.55 2.19
C LEU A 238 11.44 -19.90 2.57
N LYS A 239 11.75 -19.74 3.85
CA LYS A 239 13.02 -19.22 4.38
C LYS A 239 14.01 -20.34 4.71
#